data_2c5b4ba817e1883a5fb2b38f353e7753
#
_entry.id   2c5b4ba817e1883a5fb2b38f353e7753
#
_cell.length_a   1.000
_cell.length_b   1.000
_cell.length_c   1.000
_cell.angle_alpha   90.00
_cell.angle_beta   90.00
_cell.angle_gamma   90.00
#
_symmetry.space_group_name_H-M   'P 1'
#
loop_
_entity.id
_entity.type
_entity.pdbx_description
1 polymer ?
#
loop_
_entity_poly.entity_id
_entity_poly.type
_entity_poly.pdbx_seq_one_letter_code
_entity_poly.pdbx_strand_id
1 'polypeptide(L)'
;MTRPNPSLLSRLALAVSVLFQPALAARLRDLRDGVAAPAPAPSPATAAPPAPPLREAPHEAALQLLGLLQRDARFIDFIEEDVKAYSDADIGAAARVVHEGCRKVLREHFSIQPLRSETEGSRLTLPEGFDAAAVRVTGNVVGKAPFTGTLSHRGWRATDTRLPKLAAGHDAAILAQAEVEL
;
A
#
# COMPACT_ATOMS: atom_id res chain seq x y z
N MET A 1 35.77 18.19 -8.19
CA MET A 1 36.80 18.97 -7.47
C MET A 1 38.09 18.22 -7.57
N THR A 2 39.06 18.66 -8.37
CA THR A 2 40.40 18.10 -8.52
C THR A 2 41.23 18.52 -7.31
N ARG A 3 41.76 17.54 -6.58
CA ARG A 3 42.68 17.82 -5.46
C ARG A 3 43.99 18.39 -6.02
N PRO A 4 44.58 19.44 -5.40
CA PRO A 4 45.86 20.00 -5.83
C PRO A 4 46.99 18.93 -5.73
N ASN A 5 47.96 19.02 -6.62
CA ASN A 5 49.14 18.12 -6.58
C ASN A 5 49.92 18.28 -5.27
N PRO A 6 50.36 17.19 -4.65
CA PRO A 6 51.11 17.23 -3.41
C PRO A 6 52.44 17.93 -3.56
N SER A 7 52.86 18.68 -2.53
CA SER A 7 54.14 19.39 -2.48
C SER A 7 55.32 18.42 -2.55
N LEU A 8 56.54 18.92 -2.87
CA LEU A 8 57.77 18.10 -2.94
C LEU A 8 58.04 17.39 -1.60
N LEU A 9 57.85 18.06 -0.48
CA LEU A 9 58.00 17.47 0.87
C LEU A 9 57.02 16.34 1.12
N SER A 10 55.75 16.52 0.72
CA SER A 10 54.74 15.48 0.85
C SER A 10 55.04 14.27 -0.05
N ARG A 11 55.58 14.49 -1.23
CA ARG A 11 56.01 13.41 -2.15
C ARG A 11 57.20 12.64 -1.59
N LEU A 12 58.17 13.31 -0.97
CA LEU A 12 59.30 12.67 -0.33
C LEU A 12 58.89 11.85 0.89
N ALA A 13 58.00 12.39 1.74
CA ALA A 13 57.46 11.68 2.90
C ALA A 13 56.71 10.42 2.47
N LEU A 14 55.94 10.51 1.38
CA LEU A 14 55.21 9.38 0.82
C LEU A 14 56.14 8.30 0.29
N ALA A 15 57.20 8.67 -0.39
CA ALA A 15 58.21 7.75 -0.88
C ALA A 15 58.94 6.99 0.25
N VAL A 16 59.27 7.69 1.35
CA VAL A 16 59.84 7.08 2.55
C VAL A 16 58.83 6.13 3.22
N SER A 17 57.58 6.53 3.32
CA SER A 17 56.53 5.67 3.87
C SER A 17 56.35 4.37 3.10
N VAL A 18 56.48 4.39 1.76
CA VAL A 18 56.37 3.21 0.91
C VAL A 18 57.48 2.20 1.20
N LEU A 19 58.69 2.68 1.53
CA LEU A 19 59.84 1.81 1.85
C LEU A 19 59.64 1.02 3.15
N PHE A 20 58.92 1.56 4.12
CA PHE A 20 58.71 0.94 5.43
C PHE A 20 57.32 0.30 5.60
N GLN A 21 56.41 0.45 4.62
CA GLN A 21 55.04 -0.10 4.68
C GLN A 21 54.76 -1.03 3.48
N PRO A 22 54.96 -2.35 3.63
CA PRO A 22 54.81 -3.31 2.51
C PRO A 22 53.39 -3.30 1.92
N ALA A 23 52.36 -3.06 2.74
CA ALA A 23 50.97 -2.95 2.28
C ALA A 23 50.76 -1.73 1.36
N LEU A 24 51.43 -0.60 1.64
CA LEU A 24 51.35 0.61 0.81
C LEU A 24 52.10 0.41 -0.50
N ALA A 25 53.25 -0.25 -0.46
CA ALA A 25 54.04 -0.61 -1.63
C ALA A 25 53.26 -1.54 -2.58
N ALA A 26 52.54 -2.53 -2.05
CA ALA A 26 51.70 -3.43 -2.83
C ALA A 26 50.57 -2.66 -3.53
N ARG A 27 49.85 -1.80 -2.82
CA ARG A 27 48.76 -0.98 -3.39
C ARG A 27 49.23 -0.04 -4.50
N LEU A 28 50.39 0.56 -4.33
CA LEU A 28 50.95 1.44 -5.36
C LEU A 28 51.42 0.66 -6.59
N ARG A 29 51.91 -0.56 -6.42
CA ARG A 29 52.24 -1.45 -7.53
C ARG A 29 50.99 -1.84 -8.30
N ASP A 30 49.91 -2.26 -7.59
CA ASP A 30 48.63 -2.64 -8.21
C ASP A 30 48.05 -1.48 -9.00
N LEU A 31 48.07 -0.25 -8.47
CA LEU A 31 47.67 0.97 -9.18
C LEU A 31 48.49 1.28 -10.42
N ARG A 32 49.83 1.08 -10.34
CA ARG A 32 50.73 1.28 -11.49
C ARG A 32 50.49 0.25 -12.58
N ASP A 33 50.24 -1.01 -12.19
CA ASP A 33 50.13 -2.13 -13.11
C ASP A 33 48.67 -2.28 -13.62
N GLY A 34 47.77 -1.32 -13.26
CA GLY A 34 46.40 -1.27 -13.74
C GLY A 34 45.48 -2.35 -13.15
N VAL A 35 45.89 -3.00 -12.07
CA VAL A 35 45.08 -3.96 -11.36
C VAL A 35 44.01 -3.18 -10.60
N ALA A 36 42.75 -3.27 -11.04
CA ALA A 36 41.65 -2.63 -10.37
C ALA A 36 41.54 -3.16 -8.94
N ALA A 37 41.52 -2.26 -7.95
CA ALA A 37 41.22 -2.65 -6.57
C ALA A 37 39.91 -3.47 -6.52
N PRO A 38 39.88 -4.61 -5.80
CA PRO A 38 38.66 -5.35 -5.65
C PRO A 38 37.57 -4.40 -5.10
N ALA A 39 36.44 -4.33 -5.81
CA ALA A 39 35.31 -3.55 -5.36
C ALA A 39 35.00 -3.95 -3.91
N PRO A 40 34.68 -3.00 -2.99
CA PRO A 40 34.28 -3.35 -1.65
C PRO A 40 33.12 -4.33 -1.75
N ALA A 41 33.29 -5.49 -1.10
CA ALA A 41 32.22 -6.49 -1.05
C ALA A 41 30.92 -5.78 -0.59
N PRO A 42 29.79 -6.04 -1.24
CA PRO A 42 28.52 -5.44 -0.79
C PRO A 42 28.35 -5.81 0.67
N SER A 43 28.24 -4.80 1.53
CA SER A 43 27.87 -5.01 2.93
C SER A 43 26.64 -5.92 2.94
N PRO A 44 26.58 -6.96 3.79
CA PRO A 44 25.39 -7.78 3.88
C PRO A 44 24.21 -6.85 4.13
N ALA A 45 23.32 -6.76 3.15
CA ALA A 45 22.07 -6.03 3.31
C ALA A 45 21.40 -6.61 4.54
N THR A 46 21.19 -5.80 5.57
CA THR A 46 20.43 -6.21 6.75
C THR A 46 19.10 -6.71 6.22
N ALA A 47 18.87 -8.03 6.29
CA ALA A 47 17.63 -8.64 5.84
C ALA A 47 16.48 -7.89 6.52
N ALA A 48 15.56 -7.37 5.72
CA ALA A 48 14.34 -6.77 6.26
C ALA A 48 13.70 -7.79 7.22
N PRO A 49 13.14 -7.35 8.35
CA PRO A 49 12.43 -8.25 9.26
C PRO A 49 11.42 -9.07 8.46
N PRO A 50 11.26 -10.39 8.74
CA PRO A 50 10.28 -11.19 8.06
C PRO A 50 8.91 -10.53 8.19
N ALA A 51 8.17 -10.42 7.08
CA ALA A 51 6.82 -9.91 7.09
C ALA A 51 5.99 -10.70 8.11
N PRO A 52 5.16 -10.03 8.92
CA PRO A 52 4.31 -10.74 9.88
C PRO A 52 3.43 -11.75 9.13
N PRO A 53 3.17 -12.93 9.72
CA PRO A 53 2.35 -13.97 9.09
C PRO A 53 0.97 -13.39 8.76
N LEU A 54 0.46 -13.73 7.58
CA LEU A 54 -0.90 -13.37 7.16
C LEU A 54 -1.88 -14.00 8.15
N ARG A 55 -2.79 -13.18 8.66
CA ARG A 55 -3.84 -13.62 9.58
C ARG A 55 -5.08 -13.95 8.76
N GLU A 56 -5.63 -15.16 8.93
CA GLU A 56 -6.93 -15.49 8.36
C GLU A 56 -8.02 -14.63 9.02
N ALA A 57 -8.81 -13.95 8.18
CA ALA A 57 -9.96 -13.21 8.66
C ALA A 57 -11.15 -14.17 8.90
N PRO A 58 -11.97 -13.99 9.94
CA PRO A 58 -13.18 -14.77 10.12
C PRO A 58 -14.13 -14.52 8.96
N HIS A 59 -14.54 -15.58 8.25
CA HIS A 59 -15.44 -15.51 7.10
C HIS A 59 -16.86 -15.08 7.47
N GLU A 60 -17.30 -15.40 8.69
CA GLU A 60 -18.68 -15.18 9.15
C GLU A 60 -19.13 -13.72 9.03
N ALA A 61 -18.31 -12.74 9.44
CA ALA A 61 -18.64 -11.32 9.31
C ALA A 61 -18.75 -10.86 7.85
N ALA A 62 -17.94 -11.43 6.96
CA ALA A 62 -18.00 -11.14 5.52
C ALA A 62 -19.29 -11.71 4.89
N LEU A 63 -19.63 -12.96 5.22
CA LEU A 63 -20.87 -13.59 4.77
C LEU A 63 -22.10 -12.87 5.32
N GLN A 64 -22.06 -12.45 6.58
CA GLN A 64 -23.13 -11.67 7.20
C GLN A 64 -23.36 -10.33 6.46
N LEU A 65 -22.28 -9.60 6.15
CA LEU A 65 -22.41 -8.37 5.36
C LEU A 65 -23.00 -8.65 3.97
N LEU A 66 -22.57 -9.71 3.31
CA LEU A 66 -23.07 -10.10 2.00
C LEU A 66 -24.56 -10.46 2.06
N GLY A 67 -25.01 -11.18 3.11
CA GLY A 67 -26.40 -11.47 3.35
C GLY A 67 -27.26 -10.21 3.61
N LEU A 68 -26.71 -9.23 4.35
CA LEU A 68 -27.38 -7.93 4.55
C LEU A 68 -27.55 -7.16 3.24
N LEU A 69 -26.53 -7.14 2.40
CA LEU A 69 -26.57 -6.51 1.06
C LEU A 69 -27.55 -7.22 0.13
N GLN A 70 -27.63 -8.56 0.20
CA GLN A 70 -28.64 -9.31 -0.57
C GLN A 70 -30.05 -9.00 -0.10
N ARG A 71 -30.28 -9.04 1.21
CA ARG A 71 -31.61 -8.81 1.81
C ARG A 71 -32.19 -7.43 1.49
N ASP A 72 -31.38 -6.38 1.65
CA ASP A 72 -31.86 -4.98 1.58
C ASP A 72 -31.61 -4.33 0.21
N ALA A 73 -30.71 -4.88 -0.58
CA ALA A 73 -30.31 -4.31 -1.87
C ALA A 73 -30.45 -5.26 -3.07
N ARG A 74 -30.75 -6.54 -2.86
CA ARG A 74 -30.75 -7.56 -3.92
C ARG A 74 -29.39 -7.58 -4.68
N PHE A 75 -28.31 -7.33 -3.93
CA PHE A 75 -26.99 -7.08 -4.49
C PHE A 75 -26.46 -8.26 -5.31
N ILE A 76 -26.61 -9.49 -4.81
CA ILE A 76 -26.12 -10.69 -5.49
C ILE A 76 -26.94 -10.93 -6.77
N ASP A 77 -28.26 -10.81 -6.69
CA ASP A 77 -29.15 -10.96 -7.84
C ASP A 77 -28.75 -10.01 -8.98
N PHE A 78 -28.49 -8.74 -8.63
CA PHE A 78 -28.08 -7.74 -9.60
C PHE A 78 -26.71 -8.02 -10.23
N ILE A 79 -25.76 -8.53 -9.44
CA ILE A 79 -24.40 -8.83 -9.95
C ILE A 79 -24.37 -10.10 -10.80
N GLU A 80 -25.17 -11.12 -10.45
CA GLU A 80 -25.24 -12.37 -11.19
C GLU A 80 -26.14 -12.29 -12.43
N GLU A 81 -26.91 -11.23 -12.61
CA GLU A 81 -27.76 -11.01 -13.79
C GLU A 81 -26.91 -10.71 -15.05
N ASP A 82 -27.21 -11.37 -16.17
CA ASP A 82 -26.58 -11.01 -17.46
C ASP A 82 -27.23 -9.77 -18.08
N VAL A 83 -26.61 -8.62 -17.82
CA VAL A 83 -27.12 -7.31 -18.24
C VAL A 83 -26.91 -6.98 -19.72
N LYS A 84 -26.28 -7.85 -20.53
CA LYS A 84 -25.92 -7.57 -21.95
C LYS A 84 -27.13 -7.28 -22.83
N ALA A 85 -28.29 -7.86 -22.49
CA ALA A 85 -29.51 -7.72 -23.27
C ALA A 85 -30.38 -6.53 -22.85
N TYR A 86 -30.04 -5.86 -21.75
CA TYR A 86 -30.82 -4.75 -21.20
C TYR A 86 -30.37 -3.40 -21.74
N SER A 87 -31.28 -2.44 -21.78
CA SER A 87 -30.95 -1.07 -22.14
C SER A 87 -30.21 -0.37 -20.98
N ASP A 88 -29.39 0.64 -21.30
CA ASP A 88 -28.73 1.48 -20.29
C ASP A 88 -29.74 2.13 -19.32
N ALA A 89 -30.93 2.42 -19.78
CA ALA A 89 -32.01 2.99 -18.96
C ALA A 89 -32.51 1.98 -17.92
N ASP A 90 -32.71 0.73 -18.31
CA ASP A 90 -33.15 -0.34 -17.40
C ASP A 90 -32.05 -0.67 -16.39
N ILE A 91 -30.81 -0.81 -16.85
CA ILE A 91 -29.64 -1.02 -15.97
C ILE A 91 -29.52 0.16 -14.99
N GLY A 92 -29.66 1.39 -15.48
CA GLY A 92 -29.61 2.59 -14.64
C GLY A 92 -30.71 2.67 -13.59
N ALA A 93 -31.92 2.20 -13.93
CA ALA A 93 -33.03 2.11 -12.97
C ALA A 93 -32.75 1.08 -11.88
N ALA A 94 -32.35 -0.14 -12.25
CA ALA A 94 -31.98 -1.20 -11.32
C ALA A 94 -30.80 -0.81 -10.43
N ALA A 95 -29.77 -0.20 -10.99
CA ALA A 95 -28.58 0.27 -10.25
C ALA A 95 -28.94 1.30 -9.17
N ARG A 96 -29.95 2.16 -9.39
CA ARG A 96 -30.41 3.11 -8.36
C ARG A 96 -31.04 2.39 -7.17
N VAL A 97 -31.86 1.37 -7.42
CA VAL A 97 -32.48 0.57 -6.35
C VAL A 97 -31.42 -0.13 -5.52
N VAL A 98 -30.47 -0.81 -6.18
CA VAL A 98 -29.34 -1.48 -5.50
C VAL A 98 -28.50 -0.49 -4.73
N HIS A 99 -28.19 0.68 -5.31
CA HIS A 99 -27.44 1.74 -4.63
C HIS A 99 -28.12 2.21 -3.35
N GLU A 100 -29.43 2.44 -3.37
CA GLU A 100 -30.20 2.87 -2.18
C GLU A 100 -30.16 1.80 -1.09
N GLY A 101 -30.38 0.54 -1.45
CA GLY A 101 -30.30 -0.59 -0.51
C GLY A 101 -28.89 -0.75 0.08
N CYS A 102 -27.84 -0.73 -0.74
CA CYS A 102 -26.46 -0.78 -0.27
C CYS A 102 -26.14 0.40 0.67
N ARG A 103 -26.56 1.60 0.30
CA ARG A 103 -26.36 2.80 1.11
C ARG A 103 -27.05 2.70 2.47
N LYS A 104 -28.27 2.12 2.52
CA LYS A 104 -29.00 1.85 3.76
C LYS A 104 -28.19 0.92 4.65
N VAL A 105 -27.75 -0.25 4.14
CA VAL A 105 -26.94 -1.23 4.87
C VAL A 105 -25.67 -0.59 5.43
N LEU A 106 -24.92 0.14 4.60
CA LEU A 106 -23.69 0.79 5.05
C LEU A 106 -23.93 1.80 6.17
N ARG A 107 -24.98 2.61 6.09
CA ARG A 107 -25.29 3.62 7.12
C ARG A 107 -25.82 3.02 8.42
N GLU A 108 -26.58 1.93 8.32
CA GLU A 108 -27.12 1.24 9.48
C GLU A 108 -26.03 0.52 10.28
N HIS A 109 -25.12 -0.15 9.57
CA HIS A 109 -24.17 -1.05 10.20
C HIS A 109 -22.74 -0.49 10.34
N PHE A 110 -22.43 0.62 9.68
CA PHE A 110 -21.08 1.20 9.71
C PHE A 110 -21.11 2.71 9.89
N SER A 111 -20.12 3.23 10.61
CA SER A 111 -19.80 4.65 10.61
C SER A 111 -18.61 4.88 9.69
N ILE A 112 -18.88 5.28 8.44
CA ILE A 112 -17.83 5.50 7.43
C ILE A 112 -17.57 6.99 7.30
N GLN A 113 -16.30 7.38 7.38
CA GLN A 113 -15.86 8.77 7.29
C GLN A 113 -14.69 8.88 6.29
N PRO A 114 -14.54 10.03 5.63
CA PRO A 114 -13.35 10.27 4.84
C PRO A 114 -12.10 10.28 5.73
N LEU A 115 -11.01 9.68 5.24
CA LEU A 115 -9.74 9.61 5.95
C LEU A 115 -9.05 10.98 5.97
N ARG A 116 -9.21 11.77 4.91
CA ARG A 116 -8.68 13.12 4.77
C ARG A 116 -9.82 14.13 4.74
N SER A 117 -9.63 15.25 5.45
CA SER A 117 -10.61 16.34 5.49
C SER A 117 -10.52 17.28 4.29
N GLU A 118 -9.36 17.32 3.64
CA GLU A 118 -9.11 18.20 2.49
C GLU A 118 -9.96 17.79 1.29
N THR A 119 -10.26 18.75 0.43
CA THR A 119 -10.99 18.51 -0.82
C THR A 119 -10.10 17.79 -1.84
N GLU A 120 -10.65 16.83 -2.57
CA GLU A 120 -9.97 16.20 -3.71
C GLU A 120 -9.56 17.26 -4.73
N GLY A 121 -8.38 17.12 -5.33
CA GLY A 121 -7.76 18.13 -6.18
C GLY A 121 -6.91 19.16 -5.42
N SER A 122 -7.02 19.28 -4.10
CA SER A 122 -6.19 20.23 -3.34
C SER A 122 -4.74 19.75 -3.18
N ARG A 123 -3.82 20.70 -3.05
CA ARG A 123 -2.42 20.40 -2.71
C ARG A 123 -2.29 20.16 -1.22
N LEU A 124 -1.50 19.16 -0.87
CA LEU A 124 -1.16 18.84 0.51
C LEU A 124 0.30 18.41 0.62
N THR A 125 0.85 18.52 1.81
CA THR A 125 2.18 18.03 2.15
C THR A 125 2.08 16.93 3.19
N LEU A 126 2.68 15.78 2.88
CA LEU A 126 2.81 14.66 3.80
C LEU A 126 4.14 14.83 4.55
N PRO A 127 4.13 15.03 5.88
CA PRO A 127 5.34 15.21 6.67
C PRO A 127 6.15 13.91 6.75
N GLU A 128 7.37 14.01 7.25
CA GLU A 128 8.13 12.83 7.63
C GLU A 128 7.36 12.04 8.71
N GLY A 129 7.34 10.72 8.58
CA GLY A 129 6.60 9.84 9.50
C GLY A 129 5.09 9.81 9.27
N PHE A 130 4.55 10.30 8.14
CA PHE A 130 3.13 10.13 7.81
C PHE A 130 2.75 8.63 7.83
N ASP A 131 1.50 8.35 8.16
CA ASP A 131 0.97 6.97 8.21
C ASP A 131 0.84 6.39 6.80
N ALA A 132 1.83 5.58 6.40
CA ALA A 132 1.85 4.91 5.09
C ALA A 132 0.78 3.81 4.94
N ALA A 133 0.19 3.32 6.05
CA ALA A 133 -0.94 2.40 5.98
C ALA A 133 -2.25 3.13 5.63
N ALA A 134 -2.34 4.41 5.99
CA ALA A 134 -3.50 5.25 5.72
C ALA A 134 -3.38 6.06 4.42
N VAL A 135 -2.15 6.39 3.99
CA VAL A 135 -1.91 7.24 2.80
C VAL A 135 -0.93 6.58 1.86
N ARG A 136 -1.40 6.26 0.67
CA ARG A 136 -0.57 5.73 -0.41
C ARG A 136 -0.09 6.85 -1.33
N VAL A 137 1.22 7.02 -1.43
CA VAL A 137 1.84 7.94 -2.40
C VAL A 137 1.93 7.24 -3.76
N THR A 138 1.53 7.92 -4.83
CA THR A 138 1.51 7.40 -6.21
C THR A 138 2.25 8.33 -7.16
N GLY A 139 2.57 7.86 -8.37
CA GLY A 139 3.32 8.61 -9.37
C GLY A 139 4.84 8.43 -9.21
N ASN A 140 5.61 9.42 -9.65
CA ASN A 140 7.08 9.37 -9.57
C ASN A 140 7.55 9.79 -8.17
N VAL A 141 7.60 8.82 -7.25
CA VAL A 141 8.03 9.04 -5.87
C VAL A 141 9.55 8.95 -5.79
N VAL A 142 10.20 10.11 -5.68
CA VAL A 142 11.67 10.21 -5.58
C VAL A 142 12.04 10.89 -4.27
N GLY A 143 13.07 10.36 -3.61
CA GLY A 143 13.60 10.93 -2.36
C GLY A 143 12.87 10.46 -1.11
N LYS A 144 12.88 11.32 -0.10
CA LYS A 144 12.28 11.09 1.22
C LYS A 144 11.25 12.17 1.51
N ALA A 145 10.33 11.89 2.45
CA ALA A 145 9.41 12.90 2.96
C ALA A 145 10.18 14.15 3.50
N PRO A 146 9.53 15.33 3.46
CA PRO A 146 8.13 15.58 3.17
C PRO A 146 7.80 15.48 1.68
N PHE A 147 6.64 14.87 1.34
CA PHE A 147 6.15 14.79 -0.03
C PHE A 147 5.03 15.80 -0.24
N THR A 148 5.10 16.56 -1.32
CA THR A 148 4.05 17.51 -1.70
C THR A 148 3.39 17.06 -2.99
N GLY A 149 2.08 16.91 -2.96
CA GLY A 149 1.30 16.41 -4.10
C GLY A 149 -0.14 16.90 -4.09
N THR A 150 -0.93 16.36 -5.01
CA THR A 150 -2.36 16.62 -5.10
C THR A 150 -3.14 15.43 -4.55
N LEU A 151 -4.16 15.69 -3.74
CA LEU A 151 -5.04 14.67 -3.20
C LEU A 151 -5.96 14.14 -4.31
N SER A 152 -5.71 12.94 -4.79
CA SER A 152 -6.53 12.33 -5.84
C SER A 152 -7.81 11.70 -5.28
N HIS A 153 -7.73 11.13 -4.07
CA HIS A 153 -8.84 10.49 -3.38
C HIS A 153 -8.67 10.63 -1.87
N ARG A 154 -9.76 11.00 -1.19
CA ARG A 154 -9.75 11.27 0.26
C ARG A 154 -9.58 10.03 1.13
N GLY A 155 -9.80 8.85 0.56
CA GLY A 155 -9.85 7.59 1.31
C GLY A 155 -11.07 7.50 2.23
N TRP A 156 -11.32 6.30 2.74
CA TRP A 156 -12.42 6.00 3.64
C TRP A 156 -11.94 5.19 4.84
N ARG A 157 -12.52 5.46 6.00
CA ARG A 157 -12.30 4.71 7.23
C ARG A 157 -13.64 4.35 7.85
N ALA A 158 -13.80 3.08 8.19
CA ALA A 158 -14.86 2.66 9.10
C ALA A 158 -14.39 2.96 10.53
N THR A 159 -15.11 3.83 11.23
CA THR A 159 -14.80 4.21 12.63
C THR A 159 -15.59 3.38 13.62
N ASP A 160 -16.67 2.76 13.17
CA ASP A 160 -17.50 1.87 13.99
C ASP A 160 -18.19 0.83 13.11
N THR A 161 -18.44 -0.36 13.65
CA THR A 161 -19.12 -1.49 13.00
C THR A 161 -20.16 -2.09 13.94
N ARG A 162 -21.41 -2.13 13.51
CA ARG A 162 -22.58 -2.58 14.29
C ARG A 162 -23.33 -3.68 13.57
N LEU A 163 -22.69 -4.79 13.27
CA LEU A 163 -23.38 -5.93 12.68
C LEU A 163 -24.37 -6.55 13.69
N PRO A 164 -25.54 -7.00 13.25
CA PRO A 164 -26.49 -7.69 14.12
C PRO A 164 -25.89 -9.00 14.65
N LYS A 165 -26.31 -9.41 15.84
CA LYS A 165 -25.90 -10.70 16.38
C LYS A 165 -26.58 -11.82 15.61
N LEU A 166 -25.83 -12.85 15.26
CA LEU A 166 -26.38 -14.05 14.65
C LEU A 166 -27.00 -14.95 15.72
N ALA A 167 -28.08 -15.61 15.40
CA ALA A 167 -28.67 -16.61 16.27
C ALA A 167 -27.78 -17.84 16.36
N ALA A 168 -27.83 -18.56 17.48
CA ALA A 168 -27.15 -19.83 17.63
C ALA A 168 -27.65 -20.81 16.55
N GLY A 169 -26.71 -21.41 15.80
CA GLY A 169 -27.03 -22.33 14.70
C GLY A 169 -27.42 -21.65 13.37
N HIS A 170 -27.33 -20.31 13.28
CA HIS A 170 -27.51 -19.63 11.99
C HIS A 170 -26.35 -19.99 11.04
N ASP A 171 -26.70 -20.48 9.85
CA ASP A 171 -25.73 -20.72 8.79
C ASP A 171 -25.53 -19.45 7.95
N ALA A 172 -24.45 -18.77 8.21
CA ALA A 172 -24.12 -17.53 7.49
C ALA A 172 -23.82 -17.75 5.99
N ALA A 173 -23.59 -18.98 5.55
CA ALA A 173 -23.37 -19.30 4.14
C ALA A 173 -24.68 -19.27 3.33
N ILE A 174 -25.84 -19.34 3.98
CA ILE A 174 -27.16 -19.14 3.33
C ILE A 174 -27.46 -17.64 3.28
N LEU A 175 -27.04 -16.98 2.20
CA LEU A 175 -27.17 -15.53 2.04
C LEU A 175 -28.62 -15.08 1.77
N ALA A 176 -29.40 -15.94 1.11
CA ALA A 176 -30.84 -15.83 0.93
C ALA A 176 -31.44 -17.22 0.80
N GLN A 177 -32.61 -17.42 1.34
CA GLN A 177 -33.35 -18.67 1.21
C GLN A 177 -33.99 -18.77 -0.17
N ALA A 178 -34.10 -19.99 -0.72
CA ALA A 178 -34.95 -20.23 -1.89
C ALA A 178 -36.40 -20.08 -1.49
N GLU A 179 -37.17 -19.39 -2.32
CA GLU A 179 -38.61 -19.20 -2.14
C GLU A 179 -39.36 -20.16 -3.06
N VAL A 180 -40.31 -20.89 -2.54
CA VAL A 180 -41.17 -21.80 -3.30
C VAL A 180 -42.64 -21.43 -3.01
N GLU A 181 -43.36 -21.00 -4.03
CA GLU A 181 -44.79 -20.76 -3.98
C GLU A 181 -45.54 -22.06 -4.21
N LEU A 182 -46.58 -22.37 -3.38
CA LEU A 182 -47.40 -23.58 -3.41
C LEU A 182 -48.81 -23.28 -3.91
#